data_52c904c76da657ea4ed6b61e8c6c721b
#
_entry.id   52c904c76da657ea4ed6b61e8c6c721b
#
_cell.length_a   1.000
_cell.length_b   1.000
_cell.length_c   1.000
_cell.angle_alpha   90.00
_cell.angle_beta   90.00
_cell.angle_gamma   90.00
#
_symmetry.space_group_name_H-M   'P 1'
#
loop_
_entity.id
_entity.type
_entity.pdbx_description
1 polymer ?
#
loop_
_entity_poly.entity_id
_entity_poly.type
_entity_poly.pdbx_seq_one_letter_code
_entity_poly.pdbx_strand_id
1 'polypeptide(L)'
;MDLNNKSILFADLDGTLITTASGKTFAEDCTDFRIRKDVLDKIKTMEGLEYLSIVTNQGGVPQYISQHDVEVKIKSIIEFIRSYYADTPFYPGEDGLGLWITAEYCASMEKDHPCRKPKTGMLENFLKYSGCKNADKSVMLMIGDASGKPGQFSDSDRKCAENFGIDYLDVEDFLNS
;
A
#
# COMPACT_ATOMS: atom_id res chain seq x y z
N MET A 1 16.13 -10.34 4.41
CA MET A 1 14.81 -10.42 5.10
C MET A 1 14.07 -11.61 4.54
N ASP A 2 13.45 -12.42 5.38
CA ASP A 2 12.62 -13.54 4.89
C ASP A 2 11.18 -13.04 4.66
N LEU A 3 10.78 -12.93 3.40
CA LEU A 3 9.47 -12.44 3.01
C LEU A 3 8.34 -13.45 3.29
N ASN A 4 8.66 -14.75 3.38
CA ASN A 4 7.65 -15.80 3.63
C ASN A 4 7.14 -15.79 5.08
N ASN A 5 7.87 -15.11 5.97
CA ASN A 5 7.42 -14.90 7.35
C ASN A 5 6.53 -13.65 7.50
N LYS A 6 6.19 -12.94 6.41
CA LYS A 6 5.35 -11.74 6.45
C LYS A 6 3.91 -12.08 6.10
N SER A 7 3.00 -11.88 7.04
CA SER A 7 1.57 -12.10 6.84
C SER A 7 0.76 -10.82 6.59
N ILE A 8 1.34 -9.66 6.91
CA ILE A 8 0.72 -8.34 6.69
C ILE A 8 1.67 -7.46 5.89
N LEU A 9 1.24 -7.06 4.70
CA LEU A 9 1.94 -6.14 3.82
C LEU A 9 1.20 -4.82 3.74
N PHE A 10 1.83 -3.74 4.21
CA PHE A 10 1.42 -2.38 3.92
C PHE A 10 2.13 -1.91 2.65
N ALA A 11 1.38 -1.42 1.68
CA ALA A 11 1.95 -0.90 0.44
C ALA A 11 1.51 0.55 0.22
N ASP A 12 2.45 1.44 -0.07
CA ASP A 12 2.10 2.72 -0.65
C ASP A 12 1.44 2.51 -2.03
N LEU A 13 0.75 3.52 -2.54
CA LEU A 13 0.02 3.44 -3.79
C LEU A 13 0.82 4.04 -4.96
N ASP A 14 1.00 5.37 -4.94
CA ASP A 14 1.53 6.14 -6.07
C ASP A 14 3.06 6.00 -6.14
N GLY A 15 3.60 5.43 -7.22
CA GLY A 15 5.03 5.07 -7.35
C GLY A 15 5.34 3.64 -6.89
N THR A 16 4.46 3.01 -6.12
CA THR A 16 4.64 1.67 -5.55
C THR A 16 3.77 0.62 -6.25
N LEU A 17 2.45 0.64 -6.07
CA LEU A 17 1.53 -0.30 -6.74
C LEU A 17 1.06 0.19 -8.11
N ILE A 18 1.11 1.49 -8.33
CA ILE A 18 0.76 2.14 -9.59
C ILE A 18 1.78 3.22 -9.97
N THR A 19 1.78 3.58 -11.25
CA THR A 19 2.36 4.82 -11.78
C THR A 19 1.27 5.58 -12.51
N THR A 20 1.47 6.87 -12.81
CA THR A 20 0.55 7.63 -13.65
C THR A 20 0.57 7.10 -15.10
N ALA A 21 -0.57 7.02 -15.75
CA ALA A 21 -0.66 6.65 -17.16
C ALA A 21 -0.16 7.80 -18.06
N SER A 22 -0.38 9.04 -17.63
CA SER A 22 0.08 10.26 -18.31
C SER A 22 1.59 10.48 -18.24
N GLY A 23 2.29 9.81 -17.32
CA GLY A 23 3.71 10.05 -17.02
C GLY A 23 3.96 11.33 -16.20
N LYS A 24 2.92 12.00 -15.71
CA LYS A 24 3.05 13.14 -14.80
C LYS A 24 3.33 12.67 -13.37
N THR A 25 3.86 13.57 -12.55
CA THR A 25 4.14 13.27 -11.13
C THR A 25 2.87 12.95 -10.34
N PHE A 26 1.74 13.58 -10.68
CA PHE A 26 0.45 13.37 -10.02
C PHE A 26 -0.61 13.00 -11.04
N ALA A 27 -1.51 12.10 -10.65
CA ALA A 27 -2.63 11.70 -11.49
C ALA A 27 -3.56 12.89 -11.81
N GLU A 28 -4.02 12.97 -13.06
CA GLU A 28 -4.92 14.03 -13.54
C GLU A 28 -6.37 13.76 -13.16
N ASP A 29 -6.74 12.48 -13.09
CA ASP A 29 -8.08 12.02 -12.72
C ASP A 29 -8.05 10.60 -12.15
N CYS A 30 -9.23 10.03 -11.89
CA CYS A 30 -9.38 8.68 -11.31
C CYS A 30 -8.94 7.54 -12.24
N THR A 31 -8.71 7.80 -13.53
CA THR A 31 -8.30 6.79 -14.53
C THR A 31 -6.82 6.90 -14.91
N ASP A 32 -6.15 7.98 -14.48
CA ASP A 32 -4.74 8.22 -14.79
C ASP A 32 -3.81 7.36 -13.95
N PHE A 33 -3.88 6.04 -14.15
CA PHE A 33 -2.95 5.10 -13.51
C PHE A 33 -2.64 3.88 -14.38
N ARG A 34 -1.49 3.29 -14.13
CA ARG A 34 -1.06 1.98 -14.63
C ARG A 34 -0.62 1.12 -13.46
N ILE A 35 -1.13 -0.10 -13.40
CA ILE A 35 -0.75 -1.06 -12.37
C ILE A 35 0.69 -1.54 -12.59
N ARG A 36 1.48 -1.57 -11.55
CA ARG A 36 2.80 -2.18 -11.52
C ARG A 36 2.65 -3.70 -11.31
N LYS A 37 2.49 -4.41 -12.44
CA LYS A 37 2.33 -5.88 -12.41
C LYS A 37 3.57 -6.59 -11.87
N ASP A 38 4.75 -6.03 -12.09
CA ASP A 38 6.02 -6.50 -11.52
C ASP A 38 5.95 -6.59 -9.99
N VAL A 39 5.39 -5.57 -9.33
CA VAL A 39 5.19 -5.56 -7.88
C VAL A 39 4.15 -6.60 -7.46
N LEU A 40 3.03 -6.69 -8.19
CA LEU A 40 2.01 -7.71 -7.91
C LEU A 40 2.54 -9.13 -8.08
N ASP A 41 3.37 -9.38 -9.11
CA ASP A 41 4.01 -10.69 -9.31
C ASP A 41 4.97 -11.03 -8.17
N LYS A 42 5.72 -10.05 -7.67
CA LYS A 42 6.59 -10.26 -6.51
C LYS A 42 5.79 -10.54 -5.24
N ILE A 43 4.67 -9.82 -5.01
CA ILE A 43 3.77 -10.09 -3.88
C ILE A 43 3.24 -11.54 -3.92
N LYS A 44 2.93 -12.09 -5.10
CA LYS A 44 2.52 -13.49 -5.26
C LYS A 44 3.53 -14.52 -4.73
N THR A 45 4.80 -14.14 -4.63
CA THR A 45 5.83 -15.05 -4.10
C THR A 45 5.88 -15.11 -2.56
N MET A 46 5.11 -14.26 -1.87
CA MET A 46 5.03 -14.23 -0.41
C MET A 46 4.02 -15.26 0.11
N GLU A 47 4.44 -16.50 0.30
CA GLU A 47 3.57 -17.65 0.62
C GLU A 47 2.75 -17.48 1.92
N GLY A 48 3.26 -16.70 2.89
CA GLY A 48 2.60 -16.46 4.19
C GLY A 48 1.68 -15.24 4.23
N LEU A 49 1.45 -14.54 3.11
CA LEU A 49 0.73 -13.27 3.09
C LEU A 49 -0.79 -13.49 3.24
N GLU A 50 -1.39 -12.87 4.25
CA GLU A 50 -2.83 -12.89 4.54
C GLU A 50 -3.51 -11.55 4.24
N TYR A 51 -2.78 -10.44 4.44
CA TYR A 51 -3.30 -9.09 4.29
C TYR A 51 -2.42 -8.21 3.40
N LEU A 52 -3.03 -7.57 2.42
CA LEU A 52 -2.46 -6.44 1.66
C LEU A 52 -3.26 -5.17 2.00
N SER A 53 -2.65 -4.23 2.69
CA SER A 53 -3.27 -2.94 3.01
C SER A 53 -2.58 -1.82 2.25
N ILE A 54 -3.32 -1.16 1.36
CA ILE A 54 -2.85 0.05 0.68
C ILE A 54 -2.90 1.20 1.69
N VAL A 55 -1.79 1.95 1.85
CA VAL A 55 -1.69 3.08 2.78
C VAL A 55 -1.09 4.30 2.09
N THR A 56 -1.92 5.28 1.72
CA THR A 56 -1.50 6.34 0.80
C THR A 56 -1.83 7.75 1.26
N ASN A 57 -0.89 8.69 1.04
CA ASN A 57 -1.10 10.11 1.23
C ASN A 57 -1.72 10.74 -0.02
N GLN A 58 -3.00 11.11 0.03
CA GLN A 58 -3.75 11.73 -1.05
C GLN A 58 -4.00 13.22 -0.79
N GLY A 59 -2.96 13.96 -0.47
CA GLY A 59 -3.05 15.38 -0.09
C GLY A 59 -3.49 16.35 -1.19
N GLY A 60 -3.72 15.87 -2.42
CA GLY A 60 -4.31 16.67 -3.50
C GLY A 60 -5.80 16.93 -3.35
N VAL A 61 -6.47 16.28 -2.40
CA VAL A 61 -7.91 16.42 -2.13
C VAL A 61 -8.19 17.66 -1.28
N PRO A 62 -9.20 18.46 -1.57
CA PRO A 62 -10.03 18.48 -2.79
C PRO A 62 -9.48 19.37 -3.91
N GLN A 63 -8.27 19.93 -3.74
CA GLN A 63 -7.76 21.03 -4.56
C GLN A 63 -7.43 20.60 -6.00
N TYR A 64 -6.89 19.39 -6.19
CA TYR A 64 -6.43 18.88 -7.49
C TYR A 64 -7.22 17.66 -7.97
N ILE A 65 -7.78 16.89 -7.04
CA ILE A 65 -8.60 15.74 -7.31
C ILE A 65 -9.74 15.68 -6.29
N SER A 66 -10.94 15.30 -6.70
CA SER A 66 -12.06 15.17 -5.76
C SER A 66 -11.88 13.95 -4.84
N GLN A 67 -12.46 13.99 -3.65
CA GLN A 67 -12.50 12.83 -2.77
C GLN A 67 -13.14 11.62 -3.46
N HIS A 68 -14.24 11.85 -4.20
CA HIS A 68 -14.93 10.82 -4.96
C HIS A 68 -13.98 10.14 -5.96
N ASP A 69 -13.19 10.92 -6.72
CA ASP A 69 -12.25 10.36 -7.70
C ASP A 69 -11.16 9.53 -7.05
N VAL A 70 -10.65 9.94 -5.87
CA VAL A 70 -9.70 9.13 -5.10
C VAL A 70 -10.32 7.81 -4.68
N GLU A 71 -11.55 7.83 -4.16
CA GLU A 71 -12.26 6.62 -3.74
C GLU A 71 -12.55 5.69 -4.93
N VAL A 72 -12.96 6.23 -6.08
CA VAL A 72 -13.16 5.46 -7.33
C VAL A 72 -11.84 4.86 -7.80
N LYS A 73 -10.74 5.63 -7.81
CA LYS A 73 -9.40 5.14 -8.18
C LYS A 73 -9.00 3.97 -7.30
N ILE A 74 -9.04 4.14 -5.98
CA ILE A 74 -8.65 3.09 -5.02
C ILE A 74 -9.51 1.84 -5.19
N LYS A 75 -10.83 2.00 -5.32
CA LYS A 75 -11.75 0.88 -5.54
C LYS A 75 -11.42 0.11 -6.82
N SER A 76 -11.18 0.81 -7.92
CA SER A 76 -10.82 0.19 -9.21
C SER A 76 -9.51 -0.58 -9.12
N ILE A 77 -8.53 -0.06 -8.37
CA ILE A 77 -7.25 -0.73 -8.15
C ILE A 77 -7.44 -2.00 -7.30
N ILE A 78 -8.22 -1.94 -6.22
CA ILE A 78 -8.53 -3.11 -5.40
C ILE A 78 -9.24 -4.19 -6.22
N GLU A 79 -10.23 -3.82 -7.03
CA GLU A 79 -10.95 -4.75 -7.92
C GLU A 79 -10.00 -5.38 -8.94
N PHE A 80 -9.07 -4.59 -9.52
CA PHE A 80 -8.04 -5.13 -10.40
C PHE A 80 -7.15 -6.14 -9.68
N ILE A 81 -6.63 -5.81 -8.49
CA ILE A 81 -5.74 -6.70 -7.73
C ILE A 81 -6.47 -8.00 -7.36
N ARG A 82 -7.73 -7.91 -6.95
CA ARG A 82 -8.56 -9.10 -6.68
C ARG A 82 -8.69 -9.99 -7.91
N SER A 83 -9.03 -9.39 -9.06
CA SER A 83 -9.11 -10.13 -10.33
C SER A 83 -7.76 -10.71 -10.74
N TYR A 84 -6.67 -9.99 -10.52
CA TYR A 84 -5.31 -10.43 -10.84
C TYR A 84 -4.86 -11.65 -10.04
N TYR A 85 -5.39 -11.80 -8.82
CA TYR A 85 -5.10 -12.92 -7.94
C TYR A 85 -6.17 -14.01 -7.94
N ALA A 86 -7.30 -13.85 -8.66
CA ALA A 86 -8.45 -14.75 -8.62
C ALA A 86 -8.11 -16.22 -8.94
N ASP A 87 -7.14 -16.45 -9.84
CA ASP A 87 -6.71 -17.79 -10.24
C ASP A 87 -5.46 -18.29 -9.45
N THR A 88 -5.16 -17.68 -8.30
CA THR A 88 -4.01 -18.03 -7.49
C THR A 88 -4.44 -18.64 -6.15
N PRO A 89 -3.55 -19.43 -5.49
CA PRO A 89 -3.81 -19.96 -4.13
C PRO A 89 -4.05 -18.87 -3.07
N PHE A 90 -3.71 -17.60 -3.38
CA PHE A 90 -3.93 -16.44 -2.52
C PHE A 90 -5.38 -15.97 -2.45
N TYR A 91 -6.24 -16.42 -3.39
CA TYR A 91 -7.63 -15.97 -3.38
C TYR A 91 -8.49 -16.99 -2.63
N PRO A 92 -9.43 -16.55 -1.78
CA PRO A 92 -10.27 -17.48 -1.05
C PRO A 92 -11.05 -18.32 -2.04
N GLY A 93 -10.84 -19.62 -1.98
CA GLY A 93 -11.87 -20.55 -2.34
C GLY A 93 -13.12 -20.31 -1.48
N GLU A 94 -14.16 -21.10 -1.64
CA GLU A 94 -15.44 -21.01 -0.92
C GLU A 94 -15.30 -21.03 0.64
N ASP A 95 -14.11 -21.33 1.16
CA ASP A 95 -13.74 -21.44 2.58
C ASP A 95 -13.21 -20.13 3.20
N GLY A 96 -13.09 -19.04 2.45
CA GLY A 96 -12.79 -17.70 2.98
C GLY A 96 -11.33 -17.46 3.41
N LEU A 97 -10.42 -18.37 3.11
CA LEU A 97 -8.99 -18.27 3.40
C LEU A 97 -8.25 -17.70 2.20
N GLY A 98 -8.11 -16.39 2.10
CA GLY A 98 -7.36 -15.76 1.03
C GLY A 98 -6.88 -14.37 1.37
N LEU A 99 -6.15 -13.75 0.43
CA LEU A 99 -5.58 -12.43 0.63
C LEU A 99 -6.67 -11.36 0.85
N TRP A 100 -6.70 -10.80 2.05
CA TRP A 100 -7.55 -9.65 2.38
C TRP A 100 -6.92 -8.37 1.87
N ILE A 101 -7.63 -7.66 0.98
CA ILE A 101 -7.15 -6.41 0.40
C ILE A 101 -7.98 -5.26 0.95
N THR A 102 -7.29 -4.31 1.61
CA THR A 102 -7.89 -3.10 2.20
C THR A 102 -7.16 -1.85 1.72
N ALA A 103 -7.73 -0.69 1.96
CA ALA A 103 -7.05 0.59 1.72
C ALA A 103 -7.42 1.63 2.78
N GLU A 104 -6.42 2.38 3.19
CA GLU A 104 -6.51 3.57 4.02
C GLU A 104 -5.86 4.74 3.27
N TYR A 105 -6.51 5.88 3.18
CA TYR A 105 -5.90 7.07 2.59
C TYR A 105 -6.00 8.29 3.49
N CYS A 106 -5.04 9.19 3.37
CA CYS A 106 -5.05 10.45 4.09
C CYS A 106 -5.16 11.63 3.11
N ALA A 107 -6.29 12.32 3.11
CA ALA A 107 -6.53 13.50 2.29
C ALA A 107 -5.91 14.78 2.86
N SER A 108 -5.48 14.79 4.13
CA SER A 108 -4.96 15.98 4.78
C SER A 108 -3.59 16.40 4.22
N MET A 109 -3.42 17.72 4.02
CA MET A 109 -2.14 18.35 3.73
C MET A 109 -1.35 18.73 4.98
N GLU A 110 -1.98 18.68 6.15
CA GLU A 110 -1.32 19.03 7.41
C GLU A 110 -0.26 17.98 7.74
N LYS A 111 0.99 18.42 7.90
CA LYS A 111 2.14 17.53 8.17
C LYS A 111 1.98 16.72 9.44
N ASP A 112 1.29 17.27 10.44
CA ASP A 112 1.08 16.66 11.75
C ASP A 112 -0.23 15.89 11.86
N HIS A 113 -1.03 15.80 10.78
CA HIS A 113 -2.27 15.04 10.81
C HIS A 113 -2.00 13.55 11.10
N PRO A 114 -2.71 12.92 12.06
CA PRO A 114 -2.38 11.56 12.52
C PRO A 114 -2.39 10.49 11.41
N CYS A 115 -3.24 10.62 10.38
CA CYS A 115 -3.27 9.65 9.28
C CYS A 115 -2.16 9.85 8.25
N ARG A 116 -1.53 11.07 8.20
CA ARG A 116 -0.58 11.37 7.13
C ARG A 116 0.79 10.77 7.42
N LYS A 117 1.29 9.89 6.53
CA LYS A 117 2.67 9.41 6.61
C LYS A 117 3.65 10.60 6.65
N PRO A 118 4.63 10.64 7.54
CA PRO A 118 5.18 9.51 8.31
C PRO A 118 4.48 9.19 9.64
N LYS A 119 3.31 9.77 9.96
CA LYS A 119 2.50 9.32 11.10
C LYS A 119 1.89 7.95 10.80
N THR A 120 1.50 7.23 11.84
CA THR A 120 1.15 5.80 11.80
C THR A 120 -0.35 5.51 11.76
N GLY A 121 -1.19 6.56 11.79
CA GLY A 121 -2.62 6.41 11.98
C GLY A 121 -3.33 5.51 10.97
N MET A 122 -2.90 5.45 9.70
CA MET A 122 -3.47 4.51 8.73
C MET A 122 -3.16 3.05 9.09
N LEU A 123 -1.93 2.76 9.55
CA LEU A 123 -1.53 1.42 9.98
C LEU A 123 -2.26 1.01 11.26
N GLU A 124 -2.43 1.95 12.19
CA GLU A 124 -3.19 1.74 13.43
C GLU A 124 -4.66 1.45 13.14
N ASN A 125 -5.27 2.19 12.20
CA ASN A 125 -6.64 1.95 11.75
C ASN A 125 -6.79 0.55 11.15
N PHE A 126 -5.87 0.15 10.27
CA PHE A 126 -5.88 -1.21 9.75
C PHE A 126 -5.90 -2.24 10.87
N LEU A 127 -4.97 -2.20 11.82
CA LEU A 127 -4.93 -3.16 12.93
C LEU A 127 -6.22 -3.16 13.76
N LYS A 128 -6.80 -1.98 13.98
CA LYS A 128 -8.02 -1.83 14.76
C LYS A 128 -9.23 -2.50 14.11
N TYR A 129 -9.36 -2.38 12.78
CA TYR A 129 -10.56 -2.80 12.06
C TYR A 129 -10.43 -4.15 11.34
N SER A 130 -9.21 -4.64 11.08
CA SER A 130 -8.97 -5.95 10.45
C SER A 130 -9.04 -7.15 11.42
N GLY A 131 -9.18 -6.90 12.72
CA GLY A 131 -9.05 -7.96 13.72
C GLY A 131 -7.62 -8.31 14.11
N CYS A 132 -6.62 -7.68 13.46
CA CYS A 132 -5.19 -7.95 13.68
C CYS A 132 -4.56 -7.15 14.82
N LYS A 133 -5.36 -6.63 15.75
CA LYS A 133 -4.92 -5.72 16.83
C LYS A 133 -3.73 -6.25 17.64
N ASN A 134 -3.63 -7.56 17.81
CA ASN A 134 -2.57 -8.21 18.60
C ASN A 134 -1.52 -8.91 17.70
N ALA A 135 -1.51 -8.67 16.40
CA ALA A 135 -0.53 -9.27 15.50
C ALA A 135 0.89 -8.78 15.85
N ASP A 136 1.85 -9.70 15.80
CA ASP A 136 3.25 -9.36 16.05
C ASP A 136 3.77 -8.48 14.91
N LYS A 137 4.47 -7.41 15.26
CA LYS A 137 5.07 -6.50 14.28
C LYS A 137 6.15 -7.16 13.42
N SER A 138 6.76 -8.23 13.90
CA SER A 138 7.75 -9.00 13.13
C SER A 138 7.18 -9.65 11.86
N VAL A 139 5.86 -9.91 11.81
CA VAL A 139 5.19 -10.46 10.61
C VAL A 139 4.68 -9.36 9.67
N MET A 140 4.95 -8.08 9.98
CA MET A 140 4.54 -6.94 9.18
C MET A 140 5.69 -6.43 8.33
N LEU A 141 5.36 -5.98 7.13
CA LEU A 141 6.28 -5.31 6.21
C LEU A 141 5.57 -4.11 5.59
N MET A 142 6.28 -3.03 5.38
CA MET A 142 5.83 -1.92 4.55
C MET A 142 6.74 -1.78 3.33
N ILE A 143 6.14 -1.59 2.14
CA ILE A 143 6.84 -1.25 0.92
C ILE A 143 6.38 0.12 0.41
N GLY A 144 7.30 0.87 -0.19
CA GLY A 144 7.00 2.19 -0.74
C GLY A 144 8.15 2.76 -1.56
N ASP A 145 7.89 3.81 -2.33
CA ASP A 145 8.89 4.53 -3.11
C ASP A 145 9.50 5.75 -2.39
N ALA A 146 8.92 6.12 -1.23
CA ALA A 146 9.38 7.24 -0.41
C ALA A 146 10.31 6.78 0.71
N SER A 147 11.51 6.29 0.36
CA SER A 147 12.53 5.79 1.29
C SER A 147 13.61 6.81 1.65
N GLY A 148 13.63 7.97 0.96
CA GLY A 148 14.67 9.00 1.13
C GLY A 148 15.97 8.70 0.40
N LYS A 149 15.97 7.77 -0.57
CA LYS A 149 17.11 7.55 -1.47
C LYS A 149 17.33 8.79 -2.36
N PRO A 150 18.54 9.01 -2.88
CA PRO A 150 18.80 10.10 -3.81
C PRO A 150 17.82 10.08 -5.00
N GLY A 151 17.19 11.22 -5.27
CA GLY A 151 16.20 11.36 -6.36
C GLY A 151 14.75 11.06 -5.98
N GLN A 152 14.47 10.51 -4.80
CA GLN A 152 13.12 10.30 -4.33
C GLN A 152 12.51 11.57 -3.73
N PHE A 153 11.18 11.67 -3.84
CA PHE A 153 10.41 12.85 -3.42
C PHE A 153 10.42 13.05 -1.89
N SER A 154 10.41 11.97 -1.12
CA SER A 154 10.35 12.02 0.35
C SER A 154 10.91 10.73 1.00
N ASP A 155 10.88 10.70 2.33
CA ASP A 155 11.21 9.53 3.15
C ASP A 155 10.01 9.08 4.01
N SER A 156 8.80 9.49 3.62
CA SER A 156 7.61 9.34 4.45
C SER A 156 7.21 7.89 4.68
N ASP A 157 7.45 7.00 3.73
CA ASP A 157 7.08 5.58 3.85
C ASP A 157 8.03 4.87 4.81
N ARG A 158 9.33 5.03 4.59
CA ARG A 158 10.35 4.47 5.49
C ARG A 158 10.15 4.95 6.91
N LYS A 159 9.99 6.26 7.09
CA LYS A 159 9.75 6.83 8.42
C LYS A 159 8.42 6.39 9.05
N CYS A 160 7.38 6.15 8.26
CA CYS A 160 6.13 5.61 8.76
C CYS A 160 6.32 4.20 9.34
N ALA A 161 7.01 3.33 8.60
CA ALA A 161 7.35 1.99 9.08
C ALA A 161 8.23 2.02 10.33
N GLU A 162 9.29 2.85 10.33
CA GLU A 162 10.17 3.05 11.49
C GLU A 162 9.39 3.54 12.72
N ASN A 163 8.51 4.55 12.57
CA ASN A 163 7.69 5.09 13.65
C ASN A 163 6.69 4.07 14.18
N PHE A 164 6.18 3.21 13.32
CA PHE A 164 5.28 2.12 13.70
C PHE A 164 6.03 0.93 14.29
N GLY A 165 7.33 0.78 14.00
CA GLY A 165 8.20 -0.29 14.51
C GLY A 165 8.05 -1.59 13.73
N ILE A 166 7.94 -1.52 12.41
CA ILE A 166 7.88 -2.66 11.47
C ILE A 166 9.00 -2.58 10.45
N ASP A 167 9.21 -3.68 9.73
CA ASP A 167 10.18 -3.73 8.64
C ASP A 167 9.73 -2.87 7.45
N TYR A 168 10.72 -2.33 6.73
CA TYR A 168 10.53 -1.56 5.51
C TYR A 168 11.45 -2.03 4.38
N LEU A 169 10.93 -2.04 3.17
CA LEU A 169 11.70 -2.14 1.94
C LEU A 169 11.25 -1.04 0.96
N ASP A 170 12.23 -0.38 0.36
CA ASP A 170 11.99 0.39 -0.86
C ASP A 170 11.43 -0.55 -1.94
N VAL A 171 10.50 -0.07 -2.78
CA VAL A 171 9.84 -0.94 -3.76
C VAL A 171 10.82 -1.59 -4.73
N GLU A 172 11.89 -0.90 -5.12
CA GLU A 172 12.91 -1.48 -6.01
C GLU A 172 13.78 -2.52 -5.28
N ASP A 173 14.06 -2.33 -3.97
CA ASP A 173 14.76 -3.34 -3.17
C ASP A 173 13.85 -4.56 -2.93
N PHE A 174 12.54 -4.34 -2.77
CA PHE A 174 11.55 -5.42 -2.66
C PHE A 174 11.51 -6.29 -3.92
N LEU A 175 11.54 -5.68 -5.11
CA LEU A 175 11.58 -6.42 -6.37
C LEU A 175 12.84 -7.28 -6.52
N ASN A 176 13.96 -6.83 -5.95
CA ASN A 176 15.27 -7.50 -6.05
C ASN A 176 15.57 -8.44 -4.87
N SER A 177 14.63 -8.60 -3.93
CA SER A 177 14.82 -9.43 -2.73
C SER A 177 14.57 -10.92 -2.94
#